data_d4d18b383fd278317b5b332f066e6b4b
#
_entry.id   d4d18b383fd278317b5b332f066e6b4b
#
_cell.length_a   1.000
_cell.length_b   1.000
_cell.length_c   1.000
_cell.angle_alpha   90.00
_cell.angle_beta   90.00
_cell.angle_gamma   90.00
#
_symmetry.space_group_name_H-M   'P 1'
#
loop_
_entity.id
_entity.type
_entity.pdbx_description
1 polymer ?
#
loop_
_entity_poly.entity_id
_entity_poly.type
_entity_poly.pdbx_seq_one_letter_code
_entity_poly.pdbx_strand_id
1 'polypeptide(L)'
;MTRSKGQVPSVFTGLVLASLALLLYACSPAGPPPPPNKPAPVAAPRPPAPVSAPAAPAAPAVIQAIDSAAFTPSAAPPAPAASQTPDPLLIRAEVMLDRAGFSPGVIDGLAGSNARKAITAFQSARGLPPSGQIDAQTWALLVADGRDVIQAYQVTAADVAGPFSPNVGEDFVELAALPDGPAYTSPLQELAERFHMSQGLLQALNPNANFSAAGARLWVAAPGAAAFAKGDVTHVVVSKGKDQVLAYGSDGQLLAVYPATVGSTERPSPHGHHQIKGVGWNPPYVYDPAKLKWGPRSHGKFTIKPGPEGPVGVVWIDINAPSYGIHGSPDPTLIGKTASHGCVRLTNWDATALAHGVKPGVPVDFTA
;
A
#
# COMPACT_ATOMS: atom_id res chain seq x y z
N MET A 1 -47.79 -37.05 29.01
CA MET A 1 -48.97 -36.40 28.48
C MET A 1 -48.52 -35.70 27.23
N THR A 2 -48.57 -36.37 26.03
CA THR A 2 -49.65 -36.39 25.04
C THR A 2 -50.07 -34.97 24.60
N ARG A 3 -50.04 -34.58 23.35
CA ARG A 3 -50.34 -35.12 22.01
C ARG A 3 -49.81 -34.13 20.98
N SER A 4 -49.29 -34.46 19.90
CA SER A 4 -49.76 -35.13 18.65
C SER A 4 -50.29 -34.19 17.58
N LYS A 5 -49.63 -34.25 16.43
CA LYS A 5 -50.08 -34.44 15.04
C LYS A 5 -50.90 -33.35 14.31
N GLY A 6 -50.51 -33.15 13.08
CA GLY A 6 -51.35 -32.60 12.04
C GLY A 6 -50.63 -32.45 10.69
N GLN A 7 -50.44 -33.54 10.01
CA GLN A 7 -50.05 -33.64 8.60
C GLN A 7 -51.28 -34.05 7.83
N VAL A 8 -51.63 -33.46 6.68
CA VAL A 8 -52.51 -34.06 5.66
C VAL A 8 -52.31 -33.39 4.27
N PRO A 9 -52.65 -34.05 3.16
CA PRO A 9 -51.81 -34.07 1.96
C PRO A 9 -52.48 -33.48 0.68
N SER A 10 -51.72 -33.61 -0.41
CA SER A 10 -52.03 -33.33 -1.80
C SER A 10 -53.27 -34.01 -2.34
N VAL A 11 -53.95 -33.41 -3.35
CA VAL A 11 -54.76 -34.12 -4.33
C VAL A 11 -54.50 -33.58 -5.73
N PHE A 12 -54.11 -34.48 -6.59
CA PHE A 12 -54.13 -34.43 -8.06
C PHE A 12 -55.56 -34.41 -8.59
N THR A 13 -55.83 -33.69 -9.68
CA THR A 13 -56.82 -34.15 -10.65
C THR A 13 -56.49 -33.62 -12.04
N GLY A 14 -56.16 -34.55 -12.92
CA GLY A 14 -56.07 -34.32 -14.35
C GLY A 14 -57.47 -34.48 -15.01
N LEU A 15 -57.63 -33.83 -16.12
CA LEU A 15 -58.76 -34.20 -17.09
C LEU A 15 -58.26 -34.05 -18.52
N VAL A 16 -58.24 -35.17 -19.17
CA VAL A 16 -58.14 -35.38 -20.64
C VAL A 16 -59.55 -35.31 -21.26
N LEU A 17 -59.72 -34.58 -22.32
CA LEU A 17 -60.82 -34.90 -23.28
C LEU A 17 -60.40 -34.52 -24.69
N ALA A 18 -60.81 -35.47 -25.57
CA ALA A 18 -60.42 -35.67 -26.96
C ALA A 18 -61.25 -34.90 -27.98
N SER A 19 -60.62 -34.62 -29.08
CA SER A 19 -61.08 -34.70 -30.50
C SER A 19 -62.55 -34.39 -30.90
N LEU A 20 -62.71 -33.43 -31.82
CA LEU A 20 -63.60 -33.65 -32.97
C LEU A 20 -63.17 -32.79 -34.17
N ALA A 21 -62.87 -33.42 -35.28
CA ALA A 21 -62.56 -32.80 -36.56
C ALA A 21 -63.89 -32.44 -37.28
N LEU A 22 -63.94 -31.22 -37.83
CA LEU A 22 -65.02 -30.93 -38.86
C LEU A 22 -64.31 -30.14 -40.00
N LEU A 23 -64.31 -30.81 -41.15
CA LEU A 23 -63.93 -30.26 -42.45
C LEU A 23 -65.09 -29.37 -42.97
N LEU A 24 -64.80 -28.07 -43.19
CA LEU A 24 -65.60 -27.22 -44.06
C LEU A 24 -64.69 -26.48 -45.05
N TYR A 25 -64.92 -26.86 -46.35
CA TYR A 25 -64.40 -26.14 -47.50
C TYR A 25 -65.06 -24.75 -47.59
N ALA A 26 -64.28 -23.68 -47.61
CA ALA A 26 -64.78 -22.36 -48.00
C ALA A 26 -63.70 -21.59 -48.75
N CYS A 27 -64.07 -21.00 -49.83
CA CYS A 27 -63.30 -20.22 -50.80
C CYS A 27 -62.36 -19.20 -50.17
N SER A 28 -61.12 -19.22 -50.62
CA SER A 28 -60.13 -18.11 -50.32
C SER A 28 -60.39 -16.93 -51.23
N PRO A 29 -60.50 -15.73 -50.67
CA PRO A 29 -60.31 -14.52 -51.47
C PRO A 29 -58.78 -14.23 -51.63
N ALA A 30 -58.47 -13.68 -52.83
CA ALA A 30 -57.10 -13.32 -53.22
C ALA A 30 -56.43 -12.40 -52.17
N GLY A 31 -55.25 -12.79 -51.77
CA GLY A 31 -54.43 -11.98 -50.83
C GLY A 31 -53.95 -10.66 -51.41
N PRO A 32 -53.64 -9.66 -50.56
CA PRO A 32 -53.18 -8.40 -51.03
C PRO A 32 -51.75 -8.52 -51.64
N PRO A 33 -51.38 -7.59 -52.56
CA PRO A 33 -50.10 -7.62 -53.24
C PRO A 33 -48.94 -7.50 -52.23
N PRO A 34 -47.76 -8.06 -52.52
CA PRO A 34 -46.59 -7.95 -51.64
C PRO A 34 -46.14 -6.51 -51.45
N PRO A 35 -45.68 -6.13 -50.26
CA PRO A 35 -45.18 -4.80 -50.02
C PRO A 35 -43.90 -4.55 -50.85
N PRO A 36 -43.64 -3.27 -51.22
CA PRO A 36 -42.46 -2.92 -52.01
C PRO A 36 -41.19 -3.29 -51.27
N ASN A 37 -40.21 -3.83 -52.00
CA ASN A 37 -38.89 -4.20 -51.48
C ASN A 37 -38.26 -3.01 -50.71
N LYS A 38 -38.06 -3.23 -49.41
CA LYS A 38 -37.29 -2.33 -48.58
C LYS A 38 -35.85 -2.36 -49.09
N PRO A 39 -35.20 -1.22 -49.35
CA PRO A 39 -33.80 -1.20 -49.76
C PRO A 39 -32.95 -1.92 -48.67
N ALA A 40 -32.00 -2.73 -49.09
CA ALA A 40 -31.07 -3.39 -48.21
C ALA A 40 -30.35 -2.34 -47.34
N PRO A 41 -30.11 -2.62 -46.03
CA PRO A 41 -29.35 -1.72 -45.19
C PRO A 41 -27.95 -1.51 -45.80
N VAL A 42 -27.63 -0.26 -46.08
CA VAL A 42 -26.23 0.14 -46.43
C VAL A 42 -25.38 -0.24 -45.20
N ALA A 43 -24.42 -1.12 -45.41
CA ALA A 43 -23.50 -1.52 -44.35
C ALA A 43 -22.81 -0.26 -43.77
N ALA A 44 -22.96 -0.06 -42.48
CA ALA A 44 -22.27 1.01 -41.80
C ALA A 44 -20.75 0.87 -42.04
N PRO A 45 -20.02 1.99 -42.26
CA PRO A 45 -18.57 1.92 -42.43
C PRO A 45 -17.95 1.19 -41.23
N ARG A 46 -17.14 0.18 -41.53
CA ARG A 46 -16.38 -0.57 -40.51
C ARG A 46 -15.56 0.43 -39.69
N PRO A 47 -15.61 0.40 -38.34
CA PRO A 47 -14.73 1.22 -37.53
C PRO A 47 -13.28 1.01 -37.99
N PRO A 48 -12.45 2.05 -38.04
CA PRO A 48 -11.04 1.86 -38.34
C PRO A 48 -10.45 0.87 -37.35
N ALA A 49 -9.60 -0.02 -37.84
CA ALA A 49 -8.89 -0.97 -37.01
C ALA A 49 -8.17 -0.21 -35.88
N PRO A 50 -8.16 -0.74 -34.65
CA PRO A 50 -7.45 -0.08 -33.56
C PRO A 50 -6.01 0.15 -34.02
N VAL A 51 -5.62 1.42 -34.07
CA VAL A 51 -4.22 1.78 -34.33
C VAL A 51 -3.44 1.19 -33.16
N SER A 52 -2.58 0.21 -33.44
CA SER A 52 -1.68 -0.35 -32.43
C SER A 52 -0.94 0.79 -31.77
N ALA A 53 -1.11 0.94 -30.45
CA ALA A 53 -0.34 1.92 -29.72
C ALA A 53 1.15 1.69 -30.02
N PRO A 54 1.95 2.73 -30.23
CA PRO A 54 3.37 2.58 -30.51
C PRO A 54 3.98 1.70 -29.40
N ALA A 55 4.77 0.72 -29.81
CA ALA A 55 5.44 -0.18 -28.88
C ALA A 55 6.20 0.66 -27.83
N ALA A 56 6.02 0.34 -26.56
CA ALA A 56 6.71 1.02 -25.48
C ALA A 56 8.22 0.98 -25.78
N PRO A 57 8.96 2.09 -25.66
CA PRO A 57 10.40 2.09 -25.84
C PRO A 57 11.03 1.06 -24.88
N ALA A 58 12.08 0.38 -25.32
CA ALA A 58 12.81 -0.60 -24.51
C ALA A 58 13.26 0.07 -23.19
N ALA A 59 13.24 -0.71 -22.10
CA ALA A 59 13.70 -0.24 -20.81
C ALA A 59 15.19 0.15 -20.89
N PRO A 60 15.63 1.26 -20.25
CA PRO A 60 17.03 1.63 -20.16
C PRO A 60 17.89 0.51 -19.56
N ALA A 61 19.19 0.51 -19.88
CA ALA A 61 20.11 -0.53 -19.40
C ALA A 61 20.14 -0.66 -17.87
N VAL A 62 19.99 0.45 -17.16
CA VAL A 62 19.91 0.45 -15.67
C VAL A 62 18.69 -0.32 -15.17
N ILE A 63 17.55 -0.18 -15.82
CA ILE A 63 16.33 -0.90 -15.45
C ILE A 63 16.50 -2.39 -15.72
N GLN A 64 17.04 -2.75 -16.88
CA GLN A 64 17.34 -4.14 -17.22
C GLN A 64 18.33 -4.75 -16.22
N ALA A 65 19.35 -3.98 -15.79
CA ALA A 65 20.32 -4.43 -14.79
C ALA A 65 19.63 -4.72 -13.44
N ILE A 66 18.64 -3.91 -13.02
CA ILE A 66 17.88 -4.15 -11.79
C ILE A 66 17.00 -5.39 -11.93
N ASP A 67 16.19 -5.48 -12.98
CA ASP A 67 15.24 -6.58 -13.17
C ASP A 67 15.94 -7.93 -13.43
N SER A 68 17.16 -7.92 -13.96
CA SER A 68 17.98 -9.11 -14.17
C SER A 68 19.02 -9.35 -13.07
N ALA A 69 19.16 -8.48 -12.07
CA ALA A 69 20.11 -8.66 -10.99
C ALA A 69 19.92 -10.02 -10.31
N ALA A 70 21.00 -10.73 -10.08
CA ALA A 70 21.00 -12.05 -9.47
C ALA A 70 22.07 -12.14 -8.38
N PHE A 71 21.75 -12.84 -7.30
CA PHE A 71 22.71 -13.10 -6.25
C PHE A 71 23.83 -14.02 -6.80
N THR A 72 25.06 -13.56 -6.66
CA THR A 72 26.26 -14.36 -6.98
C THR A 72 27.06 -14.52 -5.68
N PRO A 73 27.32 -15.77 -5.24
CA PRO A 73 28.14 -15.99 -4.06
C PRO A 73 29.51 -15.34 -4.25
N SER A 74 29.87 -14.43 -3.35
CA SER A 74 31.18 -13.79 -3.32
C SER A 74 32.04 -14.42 -2.22
N ALA A 75 33.29 -14.76 -2.57
CA ALA A 75 34.27 -15.16 -1.57
C ALA A 75 34.85 -13.98 -0.76
N ALA A 76 34.55 -12.75 -1.16
CA ALA A 76 34.98 -11.56 -0.44
C ALA A 76 34.02 -11.22 0.70
N PRO A 77 34.51 -10.75 1.84
CA PRO A 77 33.66 -10.19 2.88
C PRO A 77 32.83 -9.06 2.31
N PRO A 78 31.57 -8.86 2.80
CA PRO A 78 30.74 -7.77 2.35
C PRO A 78 31.50 -6.45 2.48
N ALA A 79 31.43 -5.63 1.43
CA ALA A 79 32.05 -4.31 1.46
C ALA A 79 31.51 -3.50 2.65
N PRO A 80 32.35 -2.67 3.29
CA PRO A 80 31.90 -1.85 4.39
C PRO A 80 30.70 -1.01 3.97
N ALA A 81 29.68 -0.96 4.83
CA ALA A 81 28.38 -0.33 4.63
C ALA A 81 28.48 1.19 4.44
N ALA A 82 28.92 1.67 3.30
CA ALA A 82 29.01 3.10 2.98
C ALA A 82 28.94 3.42 1.49
N SER A 83 28.44 2.51 0.64
CA SER A 83 28.15 2.92 -0.73
C SER A 83 26.95 3.86 -0.73
N GLN A 84 27.14 5.08 -1.23
CA GLN A 84 26.05 6.04 -1.49
C GLN A 84 25.41 5.76 -2.87
N THR A 85 25.92 4.75 -3.59
CA THR A 85 25.41 4.37 -4.90
C THR A 85 24.44 3.21 -4.74
N PRO A 86 23.20 3.35 -5.24
CA PRO A 86 22.22 2.26 -5.23
C PRO A 86 22.73 1.01 -5.93
N ASP A 87 22.58 -0.14 -5.28
CA ASP A 87 22.96 -1.45 -5.81
C ASP A 87 21.74 -2.09 -6.49
N PRO A 88 21.81 -2.48 -7.77
CA PRO A 88 20.73 -3.14 -8.48
C PRO A 88 20.17 -4.39 -7.78
N LEU A 89 21.03 -5.20 -7.15
CA LEU A 89 20.59 -6.37 -6.39
C LEU A 89 19.77 -5.98 -5.15
N LEU A 90 20.22 -4.94 -4.43
CA LEU A 90 19.49 -4.46 -3.25
C LEU A 90 18.17 -3.82 -3.65
N ILE A 91 18.11 -3.00 -4.70
CA ILE A 91 16.84 -2.46 -5.21
C ILE A 91 15.85 -3.59 -5.47
N ARG A 92 16.32 -4.62 -6.21
CA ARG A 92 15.48 -5.79 -6.53
C ARG A 92 15.01 -6.51 -5.27
N ALA A 93 15.91 -6.75 -4.32
CA ALA A 93 15.59 -7.41 -3.06
C ALA A 93 14.61 -6.60 -2.20
N GLU A 94 14.79 -5.27 -2.10
CA GLU A 94 13.90 -4.39 -1.34
C GLU A 94 12.48 -4.39 -1.87
N VAL A 95 12.30 -4.31 -3.20
CA VAL A 95 10.97 -4.41 -3.82
C VAL A 95 10.33 -5.76 -3.56
N MET A 96 11.08 -6.85 -3.64
CA MET A 96 10.56 -8.20 -3.37
C MET A 96 10.21 -8.41 -1.89
N LEU A 97 11.03 -7.89 -0.97
CA LEU A 97 10.75 -7.89 0.47
C LEU A 97 9.47 -7.12 0.79
N ASP A 98 9.32 -5.91 0.21
CA ASP A 98 8.12 -5.09 0.36
C ASP A 98 6.87 -5.85 -0.11
N ARG A 99 6.92 -6.47 -1.29
CA ARG A 99 5.84 -7.33 -1.83
C ARG A 99 5.52 -8.52 -0.94
N ALA A 100 6.52 -9.06 -0.28
CA ALA A 100 6.36 -10.21 0.63
C ALA A 100 5.84 -9.80 2.02
N GLY A 101 5.57 -8.51 2.26
CA GLY A 101 5.12 -7.98 3.54
C GLY A 101 6.26 -7.69 4.53
N PHE A 102 7.50 -7.73 4.09
CA PHE A 102 8.67 -7.40 4.93
C PHE A 102 9.24 -6.04 4.48
N SER A 103 8.58 -4.95 4.91
CA SER A 103 8.92 -3.61 4.46
C SER A 103 10.37 -3.25 4.80
N PRO A 104 11.17 -2.79 3.83
CA PRO A 104 12.47 -2.20 4.07
C PRO A 104 12.36 -0.73 4.52
N GLY A 105 11.14 -0.21 4.66
CA GLY A 105 10.87 1.22 4.70
C GLY A 105 11.03 1.82 3.31
N VAL A 106 11.99 2.71 3.15
CA VAL A 106 12.29 3.32 1.85
C VAL A 106 13.09 2.37 0.97
N ILE A 107 12.64 2.15 -0.26
CA ILE A 107 13.39 1.47 -1.31
C ILE A 107 14.43 2.47 -1.84
N ASP A 108 15.71 2.25 -1.54
CA ASP A 108 16.81 3.14 -1.92
C ASP A 108 18.01 2.42 -2.55
N GLY A 109 18.03 1.09 -2.50
CA GLY A 109 19.12 0.26 -3.01
C GLY A 109 20.38 0.32 -2.16
N LEU A 110 20.28 0.76 -0.90
CA LEU A 110 21.41 0.89 0.00
C LEU A 110 21.41 -0.16 1.10
N ALA A 111 22.59 -0.61 1.52
CA ALA A 111 22.75 -1.60 2.59
C ALA A 111 22.45 -0.98 3.98
N GLY A 112 21.25 -0.49 4.17
CA GLY A 112 20.77 0.18 5.39
C GLY A 112 20.40 -0.77 6.53
N SER A 113 20.15 -0.20 7.71
CA SER A 113 19.69 -0.96 8.89
C SER A 113 18.31 -1.56 8.65
N ASN A 114 17.38 -0.83 8.00
CA ASN A 114 16.02 -1.31 7.75
C ASN A 114 15.98 -2.44 6.72
N ALA A 115 16.73 -2.33 5.61
CA ALA A 115 16.88 -3.44 4.67
C ALA A 115 17.38 -4.71 5.36
N ARG A 116 18.39 -4.58 6.24
CA ARG A 116 18.91 -5.70 7.04
C ARG A 116 17.86 -6.27 7.98
N LYS A 117 17.09 -5.42 8.68
CA LYS A 117 15.98 -5.84 9.56
C LYS A 117 14.89 -6.58 8.76
N ALA A 118 14.54 -6.11 7.57
CA ALA A 118 13.56 -6.73 6.68
C ALA A 118 14.04 -8.12 6.22
N ILE A 119 15.31 -8.24 5.77
CA ILE A 119 15.92 -9.53 5.39
C ILE A 119 15.90 -10.49 6.57
N THR A 120 16.32 -10.04 7.77
CA THR A 120 16.33 -10.86 9.00
C THR A 120 14.93 -11.38 9.33
N ALA A 121 13.92 -10.54 9.24
CA ALA A 121 12.53 -10.90 9.50
C ALA A 121 12.01 -11.91 8.46
N PHE A 122 12.29 -11.68 7.17
CA PHE A 122 11.96 -12.59 6.09
C PHE A 122 12.60 -13.97 6.30
N GLN A 123 13.91 -14.02 6.58
CA GLN A 123 14.64 -15.24 6.85
C GLN A 123 14.01 -16.01 8.02
N SER A 124 13.76 -15.32 9.13
CA SER A 124 13.13 -15.93 10.32
C SER A 124 11.75 -16.52 10.00
N ALA A 125 10.93 -15.78 9.24
CA ALA A 125 9.59 -16.24 8.84
C ALA A 125 9.61 -17.42 7.85
N ARG A 126 10.73 -17.64 7.17
CA ARG A 126 10.94 -18.75 6.23
C ARG A 126 11.77 -19.90 6.82
N GLY A 127 12.09 -19.86 8.11
CA GLY A 127 12.90 -20.89 8.79
C GLY A 127 14.37 -20.90 8.37
N LEU A 128 14.86 -19.80 7.81
CA LEU A 128 16.27 -19.63 7.46
C LEU A 128 17.06 -19.03 8.63
N PRO A 129 18.40 -19.22 8.69
CA PRO A 129 19.25 -18.51 9.64
C PRO A 129 19.10 -16.98 9.46
N PRO A 130 18.77 -16.22 10.52
CA PRO A 130 18.45 -14.78 10.42
C PRO A 130 19.71 -13.92 10.37
N SER A 131 20.49 -14.07 9.30
CA SER A 131 21.78 -13.37 9.12
C SER A 131 21.62 -11.87 8.79
N GLY A 132 20.46 -11.46 8.24
CA GLY A 132 20.22 -10.12 7.73
C GLY A 132 21.03 -9.81 6.46
N GLN A 133 21.56 -10.82 5.81
CA GLN A 133 22.27 -10.72 4.53
C GLN A 133 21.60 -11.60 3.48
N ILE A 134 21.63 -11.15 2.24
CA ILE A 134 21.14 -11.96 1.12
C ILE A 134 22.14 -13.07 0.88
N ASP A 135 21.67 -14.32 0.97
CA ASP A 135 22.40 -15.53 0.56
C ASP A 135 21.60 -16.28 -0.52
N ALA A 136 22.16 -17.38 -1.01
CA ALA A 136 21.55 -18.16 -2.07
C ALA A 136 20.15 -18.69 -1.71
N GLN A 137 19.94 -19.09 -0.45
CA GLN A 137 18.64 -19.61 0.02
C GLN A 137 17.62 -18.48 0.13
N THR A 138 18.00 -17.35 0.73
CA THR A 138 17.18 -16.15 0.84
C THR A 138 16.79 -15.65 -0.56
N TRP A 139 17.76 -15.58 -1.47
CA TRP A 139 17.54 -15.12 -2.83
C TRP A 139 16.56 -16.02 -3.59
N ALA A 140 16.73 -17.33 -3.50
CA ALA A 140 15.85 -18.29 -4.17
C ALA A 140 14.38 -18.14 -3.76
N LEU A 141 14.12 -17.80 -2.48
CA LEU A 141 12.75 -17.56 -1.98
C LEU A 141 12.21 -16.18 -2.41
N LEU A 142 13.07 -15.16 -2.46
CA LEU A 142 12.65 -13.82 -2.89
C LEU A 142 12.26 -13.80 -4.38
N VAL A 143 13.05 -14.43 -5.26
CA VAL A 143 12.78 -14.40 -6.70
C VAL A 143 11.59 -15.25 -7.15
N ALA A 144 10.99 -16.02 -6.26
CA ALA A 144 9.82 -16.86 -6.57
C ALA A 144 8.61 -16.06 -7.07
N ASP A 145 8.54 -14.75 -6.80
CA ASP A 145 7.52 -13.84 -7.34
C ASP A 145 7.59 -13.75 -8.89
N GLY A 146 8.79 -13.79 -9.47
CA GLY A 146 8.99 -13.83 -10.93
C GLY A 146 8.60 -12.57 -11.71
N ARG A 147 8.09 -11.52 -11.05
CA ARG A 147 7.64 -10.28 -11.68
C ARG A 147 8.78 -9.25 -11.75
N ASP A 148 8.79 -8.43 -12.81
CA ASP A 148 9.67 -7.26 -12.86
C ASP A 148 9.46 -6.37 -11.64
N VAL A 149 10.56 -5.84 -11.11
CA VAL A 149 10.54 -5.00 -9.90
C VAL A 149 10.49 -3.51 -10.24
N ILE A 150 10.81 -3.15 -11.48
CA ILE A 150 10.66 -1.79 -12.00
C ILE A 150 9.58 -1.78 -13.08
N GLN A 151 8.74 -0.76 -13.08
CA GLN A 151 7.66 -0.58 -14.04
C GLN A 151 7.67 0.82 -14.64
N ALA A 152 7.10 0.93 -15.85
CA ALA A 152 6.86 2.24 -16.44
C ALA A 152 5.59 2.87 -15.85
N TYR A 153 5.66 4.14 -15.50
CA TYR A 153 4.55 4.94 -15.02
C TYR A 153 4.42 6.21 -15.85
N GLN A 154 3.21 6.60 -16.20
CA GLN A 154 2.94 7.87 -16.86
C GLN A 154 2.35 8.85 -15.87
N VAL A 155 3.05 9.96 -15.63
CA VAL A 155 2.60 11.04 -14.74
C VAL A 155 1.24 11.53 -15.19
N THR A 156 0.28 11.52 -14.31
CA THR A 156 -1.10 11.96 -14.58
C THR A 156 -1.27 13.46 -14.30
N ALA A 157 -2.36 14.04 -14.77
CA ALA A 157 -2.71 15.40 -14.41
C ALA A 157 -2.96 15.55 -12.88
N ALA A 158 -3.46 14.51 -12.22
CA ALA A 158 -3.67 14.52 -10.78
C ALA A 158 -2.36 14.58 -10.00
N ASP A 159 -1.31 13.88 -10.45
CA ASP A 159 -0.01 13.87 -9.79
C ASP A 159 0.69 15.24 -9.75
N VAL A 160 0.29 16.15 -10.63
CA VAL A 160 0.88 17.50 -10.74
C VAL A 160 -0.08 18.60 -10.32
N ALA A 161 -1.31 18.27 -9.96
CA ALA A 161 -2.33 19.24 -9.58
C ALA A 161 -2.11 19.83 -8.18
N GLY A 162 -1.47 19.09 -7.27
CA GLY A 162 -1.30 19.48 -5.89
C GLY A 162 -2.59 19.42 -5.05
N PRO A 163 -2.66 20.14 -3.94
CA PRO A 163 -1.72 21.20 -3.50
C PRO A 163 -0.33 20.69 -3.15
N PHE A 164 0.68 21.56 -3.27
CA PHE A 164 2.05 21.32 -2.81
C PHE A 164 2.50 22.43 -1.87
N SER A 165 3.31 22.06 -0.88
CA SER A 165 3.89 22.96 0.13
C SER A 165 5.42 22.98 0.01
N PRO A 166 6.01 23.64 -0.98
CA PRO A 166 7.44 23.49 -1.32
C PRO A 166 8.43 23.91 -0.22
N ASN A 167 7.99 24.70 0.75
CA ASN A 167 8.80 25.20 1.85
C ASN A 167 8.25 24.76 3.21
N VAL A 168 7.61 23.60 3.27
CA VAL A 168 7.12 23.07 4.55
C VAL A 168 8.30 22.71 5.45
N GLY A 169 8.32 23.34 6.64
CA GLY A 169 9.30 23.05 7.67
C GLY A 169 8.73 22.12 8.75
N GLU A 170 9.51 21.92 9.80
CA GLU A 170 9.09 21.11 10.96
C GLU A 170 8.46 21.96 12.08
N ASP A 171 8.40 23.28 11.94
CA ASP A 171 7.81 24.16 12.93
C ASP A 171 6.29 24.02 12.95
N PHE A 172 5.74 23.65 14.09
CA PHE A 172 4.32 23.36 14.24
C PHE A 172 3.41 24.57 14.06
N VAL A 173 3.92 25.78 14.33
CA VAL A 173 3.16 27.02 14.14
C VAL A 173 3.08 27.36 12.65
N GLU A 174 4.19 27.17 11.94
CA GLU A 174 4.24 27.33 10.48
C GLU A 174 3.32 26.30 9.79
N LEU A 175 3.40 25.02 10.20
CA LEU A 175 2.50 23.97 9.71
C LEU A 175 1.01 24.31 9.94
N ALA A 176 0.68 24.88 11.09
CA ALA A 176 -0.71 25.27 11.41
C ALA A 176 -1.20 26.45 10.57
N ALA A 177 -0.31 27.28 10.05
CA ALA A 177 -0.63 28.43 9.22
C ALA A 177 -0.87 28.07 7.74
N LEU A 178 -0.54 26.84 7.30
CA LEU A 178 -0.72 26.41 5.91
C LEU A 178 -2.21 26.34 5.54
N PRO A 179 -2.66 27.04 4.48
CA PRO A 179 -4.09 27.15 4.13
C PRO A 179 -4.71 25.81 3.75
N ASP A 180 -3.96 24.92 3.10
CA ASP A 180 -4.41 23.60 2.64
C ASP A 180 -3.88 22.45 3.51
N GLY A 181 -3.17 22.78 4.61
CA GLY A 181 -2.45 21.83 5.44
C GLY A 181 -1.07 21.47 4.86
N PRO A 182 -0.29 20.65 5.59
CA PRO A 182 1.06 20.25 5.20
C PRO A 182 1.01 19.19 4.09
N ALA A 183 0.93 19.64 2.84
CA ALA A 183 0.97 18.79 1.64
C ALA A 183 2.40 18.40 1.28
N TYR A 184 2.57 17.45 0.36
CA TYR A 184 3.87 17.12 -0.22
C TYR A 184 4.59 18.37 -0.75
N THR A 185 5.91 18.36 -0.70
CA THR A 185 6.70 19.52 -1.15
C THR A 185 6.73 19.64 -2.68
N SER A 186 6.51 18.55 -3.38
CA SER A 186 6.58 18.49 -4.85
C SER A 186 5.96 17.20 -5.41
N PRO A 187 5.63 17.15 -6.71
CA PRO A 187 5.25 15.91 -7.38
C PRO A 187 6.30 14.80 -7.25
N LEU A 188 7.60 15.15 -7.22
CA LEU A 188 8.67 14.18 -7.01
C LEU A 188 8.52 13.45 -5.67
N GLN A 189 8.25 14.18 -4.59
CA GLN A 189 8.08 13.59 -3.26
C GLN A 189 6.82 12.72 -3.22
N GLU A 190 5.69 13.21 -3.73
CA GLU A 190 4.45 12.44 -3.78
C GLU A 190 4.62 11.12 -4.54
N LEU A 191 5.28 11.17 -5.71
CA LEU A 191 5.55 9.97 -6.49
C LEU A 191 6.54 9.03 -5.80
N ALA A 192 7.56 9.56 -5.14
CA ALA A 192 8.51 8.75 -4.38
C ALA A 192 7.79 7.98 -3.27
N GLU A 193 6.94 8.64 -2.46
CA GLU A 193 6.15 7.96 -1.44
C GLU A 193 5.17 6.94 -2.00
N ARG A 194 4.47 7.27 -3.08
CA ARG A 194 3.52 6.36 -3.74
C ARG A 194 4.16 5.05 -4.18
N PHE A 195 5.42 5.10 -4.60
CA PHE A 195 6.17 3.93 -5.05
C PHE A 195 7.16 3.43 -4.00
N HIS A 196 7.05 3.86 -2.75
CA HIS A 196 7.88 3.49 -1.61
C HIS A 196 9.38 3.76 -1.81
N MET A 197 9.73 4.66 -2.70
CA MET A 197 11.12 4.96 -3.10
C MET A 197 11.69 6.16 -2.35
N SER A 198 13.03 6.22 -2.25
CA SER A 198 13.67 7.50 -1.99
C SER A 198 13.55 8.42 -3.20
N GLN A 199 13.44 9.74 -2.95
CA GLN A 199 13.47 10.72 -4.04
C GLN A 199 14.77 10.60 -4.85
N GLY A 200 15.89 10.30 -4.18
CA GLY A 200 17.19 10.11 -4.82
C GLY A 200 17.21 8.93 -5.79
N LEU A 201 16.65 7.78 -5.40
CA LEU A 201 16.56 6.64 -6.32
C LEU A 201 15.61 6.93 -7.48
N LEU A 202 14.45 7.54 -7.21
CA LEU A 202 13.50 7.91 -8.25
C LEU A 202 14.12 8.84 -9.29
N GLN A 203 14.91 9.84 -8.86
CA GLN A 203 15.67 10.72 -9.75
C GLN A 203 16.77 9.97 -10.51
N ALA A 204 17.51 9.08 -9.83
CA ALA A 204 18.59 8.30 -10.46
C ALA A 204 18.09 7.37 -11.57
N LEU A 205 16.90 6.81 -11.42
CA LEU A 205 16.26 6.00 -12.47
C LEU A 205 15.69 6.86 -13.62
N ASN A 206 15.51 8.16 -13.40
CA ASN A 206 14.86 9.09 -14.33
C ASN A 206 15.64 10.42 -14.45
N PRO A 207 16.91 10.40 -14.86
CA PRO A 207 17.81 11.56 -14.73
C PRO A 207 17.40 12.80 -15.54
N ASN A 208 16.57 12.64 -16.57
CA ASN A 208 16.12 13.74 -17.44
C ASN A 208 14.62 13.97 -17.39
N ALA A 209 13.92 13.35 -16.42
CA ALA A 209 12.48 13.46 -16.33
C ALA A 209 12.04 14.78 -15.69
N ASN A 210 10.96 15.34 -16.20
CA ASN A 210 10.24 16.42 -15.54
C ASN A 210 9.07 15.81 -14.73
N PHE A 211 9.27 15.65 -13.43
CA PHE A 211 8.27 15.09 -12.52
C PHE A 211 7.02 15.96 -12.38
N SER A 212 7.08 17.24 -12.78
CA SER A 212 5.95 18.18 -12.76
C SER A 212 5.21 18.28 -14.09
N ALA A 213 5.51 17.41 -15.05
CA ALA A 213 4.85 17.41 -16.35
C ALA A 213 3.90 16.21 -16.48
N ALA A 214 2.60 16.48 -16.56
CA ALA A 214 1.63 15.46 -16.93
C ALA A 214 1.98 14.85 -18.28
N GLY A 215 1.89 13.52 -18.39
CA GLY A 215 2.31 12.78 -19.59
C GLY A 215 3.78 12.34 -19.58
N ALA A 216 4.62 12.86 -18.67
CA ALA A 216 5.98 12.38 -18.52
C ALA A 216 6.00 10.89 -18.19
N ARG A 217 6.94 10.15 -18.78
CA ARG A 217 7.12 8.73 -18.52
C ARG A 217 8.27 8.51 -17.54
N LEU A 218 7.99 7.76 -16.49
CA LEU A 218 8.94 7.46 -15.42
C LEU A 218 9.15 5.94 -15.30
N TRP A 219 10.31 5.57 -14.80
CA TRP A 219 10.59 4.23 -14.28
C TRP A 219 10.53 4.28 -12.76
N VAL A 220 9.65 3.45 -12.18
CA VAL A 220 9.35 3.45 -10.75
C VAL A 220 9.41 2.03 -10.21
N ALA A 221 9.69 1.87 -8.93
CA ALA A 221 9.54 0.57 -8.28
C ALA A 221 8.08 0.09 -8.39
N ALA A 222 7.90 -1.22 -8.40
CA ALA A 222 6.61 -1.87 -8.34
C ALA A 222 6.43 -2.53 -6.96
N PRO A 223 6.18 -1.73 -5.90
CA PRO A 223 6.08 -2.23 -4.52
C PRO A 223 4.86 -3.14 -4.33
N GLY A 224 4.77 -3.79 -3.18
CA GLY A 224 3.59 -4.54 -2.79
C GLY A 224 2.41 -3.60 -2.55
N ALA A 225 1.25 -3.97 -3.04
CA ALA A 225 0.02 -3.42 -2.48
C ALA A 225 -0.30 -4.24 -1.24
N ALA A 226 -0.12 -3.69 -0.06
CA ALA A 226 -0.60 -4.32 1.17
C ALA A 226 -2.13 -4.21 1.19
N ALA A 227 -2.77 -5.13 0.52
CA ALA A 227 -4.22 -5.19 0.44
C ALA A 227 -4.78 -6.06 1.58
N PHE A 228 -4.53 -5.66 2.83
CA PHE A 228 -5.25 -6.26 3.94
C PHE A 228 -6.72 -5.83 3.91
N ALA A 229 -7.61 -6.80 4.00
CA ALA A 229 -9.00 -6.50 4.31
C ALA A 229 -9.15 -6.21 5.81
N LYS A 230 -10.15 -5.41 6.16
CA LYS A 230 -10.41 -5.04 7.56
C LYS A 230 -10.63 -6.27 8.44
N GLY A 231 -9.73 -6.49 9.36
CA GLY A 231 -9.78 -7.60 10.33
C GLY A 231 -8.87 -8.78 9.95
N ASP A 232 -8.12 -8.71 8.86
CA ASP A 232 -7.09 -9.69 8.53
C ASP A 232 -5.99 -9.69 9.59
N VAL A 233 -5.62 -8.49 10.07
CA VAL A 233 -4.69 -8.36 11.19
C VAL A 233 -5.46 -8.51 12.50
N THR A 234 -5.15 -9.54 13.25
CA THR A 234 -5.80 -9.90 14.50
C THR A 234 -4.94 -9.68 15.74
N HIS A 235 -3.66 -9.40 15.54
CA HIS A 235 -2.70 -9.11 16.61
C HIS A 235 -1.55 -8.26 16.05
N VAL A 236 -1.14 -7.25 16.80
CA VAL A 236 -0.01 -6.37 16.47
C VAL A 236 1.03 -6.46 17.61
N VAL A 237 2.30 -6.58 17.26
CA VAL A 237 3.40 -6.51 18.21
C VAL A 237 4.32 -5.35 17.85
N VAL A 238 4.54 -4.46 18.80
CA VAL A 238 5.55 -3.40 18.71
C VAL A 238 6.80 -3.87 19.44
N SER A 239 7.81 -4.32 18.70
CA SER A 239 9.09 -4.73 19.23
C SER A 239 10.02 -3.54 19.36
N LYS A 240 10.15 -3.00 20.57
CA LYS A 240 10.93 -1.78 20.82
C LYS A 240 12.45 -2.00 20.63
N GLY A 241 12.96 -3.15 21.03
CA GLY A 241 14.37 -3.47 20.87
C GLY A 241 14.79 -3.74 19.42
N LYS A 242 13.81 -4.04 18.54
CA LYS A 242 14.07 -4.26 17.11
C LYS A 242 13.68 -3.04 16.24
N ASP A 243 13.01 -2.04 16.81
CA ASP A 243 12.37 -0.94 16.07
C ASP A 243 11.50 -1.48 14.92
N GLN A 244 10.56 -2.36 15.26
CA GLN A 244 9.68 -2.98 14.28
C GLN A 244 8.25 -3.10 14.82
N VAL A 245 7.29 -3.04 13.89
CA VAL A 245 5.90 -3.43 14.12
C VAL A 245 5.63 -4.69 13.31
N LEU A 246 5.09 -5.71 13.96
CA LEU A 246 4.73 -6.99 13.37
C LEU A 246 3.21 -7.15 13.38
N ALA A 247 2.64 -7.54 12.25
CA ALA A 247 1.21 -7.78 12.09
C ALA A 247 0.95 -9.28 11.88
N TYR A 248 0.05 -9.85 12.68
CA TYR A 248 -0.28 -11.27 12.65
C TYR A 248 -1.73 -11.52 12.27
N GLY A 249 -1.98 -12.60 11.55
CA GLY A 249 -3.30 -13.11 11.19
C GLY A 249 -3.94 -13.98 12.26
N SER A 250 -5.16 -14.46 11.98
CA SER A 250 -5.98 -15.24 12.93
C SER A 250 -5.39 -16.61 13.32
N ASP A 251 -4.54 -17.17 12.50
CA ASP A 251 -3.82 -18.42 12.70
C ASP A 251 -2.44 -18.23 13.35
N GLY A 252 -2.12 -16.97 13.73
CA GLY A 252 -0.82 -16.59 14.29
C GLY A 252 0.28 -16.45 13.23
N GLN A 253 -0.05 -16.55 11.92
CA GLN A 253 0.94 -16.32 10.88
C GLN A 253 1.37 -14.85 10.84
N LEU A 254 2.64 -14.61 10.61
CA LEU A 254 3.20 -13.29 10.39
C LEU A 254 2.79 -12.80 8.99
N LEU A 255 1.97 -11.75 8.94
CA LEU A 255 1.46 -11.16 7.69
C LEU A 255 2.38 -10.06 7.17
N ALA A 256 2.87 -9.20 8.09
CA ALA A 256 3.76 -8.12 7.71
C ALA A 256 4.70 -7.72 8.86
N VAL A 257 5.84 -7.15 8.47
CA VAL A 257 6.82 -6.51 9.35
C VAL A 257 7.17 -5.15 8.78
N TYR A 258 7.11 -4.13 9.62
CA TYR A 258 7.40 -2.75 9.26
C TYR A 258 8.54 -2.20 10.12
N PRO A 259 9.51 -1.48 9.57
CA PRO A 259 10.44 -0.69 10.38
C PRO A 259 9.67 0.39 11.13
N ALA A 260 10.06 0.68 12.35
CA ALA A 260 9.36 1.62 13.20
C ALA A 260 10.33 2.52 13.96
N THR A 261 9.93 3.77 14.17
CA THR A 261 10.56 4.65 15.14
C THR A 261 9.74 4.63 16.42
N VAL A 262 10.36 4.16 17.50
CA VAL A 262 9.71 4.04 18.81
C VAL A 262 10.16 5.14 19.77
N GLY A 263 9.56 5.19 20.95
CA GLY A 263 9.89 6.18 21.98
C GLY A 263 11.33 6.06 22.46
N SER A 264 11.93 7.21 22.80
CA SER A 264 13.26 7.30 23.39
C SER A 264 13.29 6.79 24.84
N THR A 265 14.51 6.69 25.40
CA THR A 265 14.69 6.40 26.84
C THR A 265 14.01 7.45 27.72
N GLU A 266 14.04 8.72 27.31
CA GLU A 266 13.43 9.84 28.05
C GLU A 266 11.91 9.90 27.91
N ARG A 267 11.40 9.41 26.78
CA ARG A 267 9.98 9.41 26.42
C ARG A 267 9.61 8.05 25.81
N PRO A 268 9.54 7.01 26.65
CA PRO A 268 9.35 5.66 26.15
C PRO A 268 7.95 5.47 25.57
N SER A 269 7.87 4.59 24.58
CA SER A 269 6.59 4.01 24.15
C SER A 269 5.94 3.22 25.30
N PRO A 270 4.64 2.96 25.25
CA PRO A 270 3.93 2.15 26.22
C PRO A 270 4.60 0.78 26.47
N HIS A 271 4.17 0.10 27.51
CA HIS A 271 4.60 -1.26 27.85
C HIS A 271 3.38 -2.15 28.01
N GLY A 272 3.57 -3.45 27.74
CA GLY A 272 2.56 -4.48 27.99
C GLY A 272 1.44 -4.48 26.94
N HIS A 273 0.23 -4.80 27.41
CA HIS A 273 -0.90 -5.13 26.55
C HIS A 273 -1.83 -3.94 26.36
N HIS A 274 -2.11 -3.63 25.12
CA HIS A 274 -3.04 -2.59 24.68
C HIS A 274 -4.01 -3.14 23.65
N GLN A 275 -4.94 -2.29 23.19
CA GLN A 275 -5.89 -2.62 22.14
C GLN A 275 -6.10 -1.41 21.22
N ILE A 276 -6.33 -1.68 19.96
CA ILE A 276 -6.74 -0.66 18.99
C ILE A 276 -8.14 -0.18 19.35
N LYS A 277 -8.34 1.14 19.41
CA LYS A 277 -9.62 1.79 19.61
C LYS A 277 -10.28 2.19 18.30
N GLY A 278 -9.46 2.57 17.31
CA GLY A 278 -9.94 3.01 16.02
C GLY A 278 -8.83 3.45 15.09
N VAL A 279 -9.23 3.79 13.87
CA VAL A 279 -8.34 4.34 12.84
C VAL A 279 -8.90 5.68 12.38
N GLY A 280 -8.08 6.72 12.44
CA GLY A 280 -8.34 8.03 11.84
C GLY A 280 -7.56 8.17 10.54
N TRP A 281 -8.27 8.42 9.45
CA TRP A 281 -7.70 8.70 8.15
C TRP A 281 -7.53 10.20 7.96
N ASN A 282 -6.38 10.64 7.45
CA ASN A 282 -6.04 12.05 7.30
C ASN A 282 -6.39 12.86 8.56
N PRO A 283 -5.83 12.50 9.74
CA PRO A 283 -6.21 13.13 10.99
C PRO A 283 -5.61 14.54 11.07
N PRO A 284 -6.36 15.52 11.62
CA PRO A 284 -5.73 16.75 12.07
C PRO A 284 -4.85 16.48 13.29
N TYR A 285 -3.77 17.24 13.45
CA TYR A 285 -2.96 17.17 14.65
C TYR A 285 -3.27 18.32 15.60
N VAL A 286 -3.75 17.98 16.79
CA VAL A 286 -4.06 18.96 17.85
C VAL A 286 -2.86 19.08 18.77
N TYR A 287 -2.12 20.19 18.65
CA TYR A 287 -1.07 20.52 19.58
C TYR A 287 -1.66 21.14 20.86
N ASP A 288 -1.35 20.57 22.01
CA ASP A 288 -1.80 21.08 23.32
C ASP A 288 -0.61 21.08 24.30
N PRO A 289 0.01 22.24 24.56
CA PRO A 289 1.19 22.35 25.43
C PRO A 289 0.89 22.01 26.91
N ALA A 290 -0.37 21.95 27.31
CA ALA A 290 -0.75 21.49 28.65
C ALA A 290 -0.62 19.97 28.79
N LYS A 291 -0.77 19.23 27.67
CA LYS A 291 -0.68 17.77 27.63
C LYS A 291 0.70 17.27 27.18
N LEU A 292 1.35 18.03 26.32
CA LEU A 292 2.64 17.68 25.74
C LEU A 292 3.78 18.35 26.52
N LYS A 293 4.84 17.59 26.82
CA LYS A 293 6.02 18.11 27.53
C LYS A 293 7.10 18.66 26.59
N TRP A 294 6.75 18.90 25.32
CA TRP A 294 7.67 19.32 24.23
C TRP A 294 6.97 20.27 23.26
N GLY A 295 7.72 20.94 22.40
CA GLY A 295 7.23 21.86 21.39
C GLY A 295 6.99 23.30 21.88
N PRO A 296 6.47 24.20 21.03
CA PRO A 296 6.32 25.63 21.29
C PRO A 296 5.25 25.90 22.36
N ARG A 297 5.62 26.51 23.48
CA ARG A 297 4.67 26.82 24.58
C ARG A 297 4.03 28.20 24.49
N SER A 298 4.61 29.08 23.66
CA SER A 298 4.22 30.49 23.55
C SER A 298 2.89 30.70 22.80
N HIS A 299 2.45 29.72 22.01
CA HIS A 299 1.28 29.85 21.12
C HIS A 299 -0.01 29.17 21.64
N GLY A 300 0.04 28.59 22.84
CA GLY A 300 -1.11 27.88 23.40
C GLY A 300 -1.51 26.64 22.60
N LYS A 301 -2.81 26.30 22.62
CA LYS A 301 -3.36 25.17 21.87
C LYS A 301 -3.71 25.60 20.45
N PHE A 302 -3.31 24.80 19.45
CA PHE A 302 -3.67 25.02 18.04
C PHE A 302 -3.81 23.68 17.30
N THR A 303 -4.33 23.76 16.08
CA THR A 303 -4.58 22.58 15.24
C THR A 303 -3.83 22.72 13.91
N ILE A 304 -3.06 21.72 13.55
CA ILE A 304 -2.48 21.53 12.21
C ILE A 304 -3.48 20.75 11.39
N LYS A 305 -3.81 21.23 10.19
CA LYS A 305 -4.71 20.55 9.26
C LYS A 305 -4.13 19.21 8.82
N PRO A 306 -4.96 18.28 8.32
CA PRO A 306 -4.47 17.03 7.75
C PRO A 306 -3.51 17.25 6.59
N GLY A 307 -2.56 16.33 6.44
CA GLY A 307 -1.65 16.29 5.30
C GLY A 307 -0.51 15.31 5.50
N PRO A 308 0.10 14.80 4.40
CA PRO A 308 1.17 13.80 4.46
C PRO A 308 2.42 14.31 5.19
N GLU A 309 2.71 15.61 5.12
CA GLU A 309 3.81 16.28 5.82
C GLU A 309 3.42 16.74 7.24
N GLY A 310 2.24 16.35 7.72
CA GLY A 310 1.81 16.61 9.09
C GLY A 310 2.53 15.72 10.12
N PRO A 311 2.55 16.13 11.40
CA PRO A 311 3.29 15.43 12.47
C PRO A 311 2.90 13.96 12.65
N VAL A 312 1.73 13.55 12.18
CA VAL A 312 1.20 12.18 12.29
C VAL A 312 0.91 11.54 10.92
N GLY A 313 1.36 12.19 9.85
CA GLY A 313 1.14 11.70 8.48
C GLY A 313 -0.34 11.53 8.14
N VAL A 314 -0.63 10.54 7.28
CA VAL A 314 -1.96 10.32 6.70
C VAL A 314 -2.85 9.38 7.52
N VAL A 315 -2.32 8.74 8.57
CA VAL A 315 -3.05 7.73 9.36
C VAL A 315 -2.67 7.84 10.84
N TRP A 316 -3.67 7.71 11.70
CA TRP A 316 -3.55 7.52 13.15
C TRP A 316 -4.31 6.26 13.57
N ILE A 317 -3.59 5.26 14.06
CA ILE A 317 -4.15 4.07 14.70
C ILE A 317 -4.15 4.31 16.20
N ASP A 318 -5.33 4.61 16.77
CA ASP A 318 -5.52 4.91 18.18
C ASP A 318 -5.46 3.64 19.02
N ILE A 319 -4.76 3.69 20.14
CA ILE A 319 -4.69 2.61 21.12
C ILE A 319 -5.26 3.07 22.47
N ASN A 320 -5.57 2.12 23.37
CA ASN A 320 -6.13 2.43 24.68
C ASN A 320 -5.09 3.00 25.68
N ALA A 321 -3.88 3.34 25.24
CA ALA A 321 -2.94 4.15 26.01
C ALA A 321 -3.18 5.64 25.70
N PRO A 322 -3.55 6.48 26.69
CA PRO A 322 -3.88 7.88 26.44
C PRO A 322 -2.73 8.63 25.77
N SER A 323 -3.02 9.33 24.68
CA SER A 323 -2.06 10.13 23.89
C SER A 323 -0.98 9.34 23.14
N TYR A 324 -1.11 8.03 23.02
CA TYR A 324 -0.24 7.18 22.23
C TYR A 324 -0.99 6.53 21.07
N GLY A 325 -0.27 6.32 19.97
CA GLY A 325 -0.78 5.67 18.77
C GLY A 325 0.35 5.16 17.87
N ILE A 326 -0.07 4.47 16.81
CA ILE A 326 0.79 4.09 15.69
C ILE A 326 0.35 4.94 14.51
N HIS A 327 1.29 5.61 13.83
CA HIS A 327 0.93 6.61 12.82
C HIS A 327 1.99 6.77 11.73
N GLY A 328 1.62 7.42 10.63
CA GLY A 328 2.51 7.81 9.55
C GLY A 328 3.52 8.90 9.95
N SER A 329 4.40 9.25 9.05
CA SER A 329 5.46 10.23 9.28
C SER A 329 5.74 11.03 8.01
N PRO A 330 6.05 12.35 8.12
CA PRO A 330 6.40 13.19 6.98
C PRO A 330 7.74 12.81 6.35
N ASP A 331 8.68 12.27 7.15
CA ASP A 331 9.98 11.84 6.64
C ASP A 331 10.15 10.32 6.78
N PRO A 332 9.91 9.57 5.69
CA PRO A 332 10.06 8.12 5.71
C PRO A 332 11.53 7.68 5.87
N THR A 333 12.50 8.54 5.55
CA THR A 333 13.93 8.21 5.63
C THR A 333 14.45 8.08 7.05
N LEU A 334 13.75 8.69 8.02
CA LEU A 334 14.09 8.66 9.45
C LEU A 334 13.46 7.49 10.21
N ILE A 335 12.53 6.77 9.59
CA ILE A 335 11.85 5.64 10.24
C ILE A 335 12.83 4.51 10.57
N GLY A 336 12.80 4.05 11.83
CA GLY A 336 13.70 3.00 12.35
C GLY A 336 15.16 3.44 12.55
N LYS A 337 15.45 4.75 12.41
CA LYS A 337 16.79 5.33 12.54
C LYS A 337 16.89 6.43 13.61
N THR A 338 15.76 6.87 14.14
CA THR A 338 15.65 7.93 15.17
C THR A 338 14.76 7.45 16.31
N ALA A 339 14.58 8.30 17.34
CA ALA A 339 13.67 8.05 18.43
C ALA A 339 12.48 9.03 18.39
N SER A 340 11.32 8.60 18.84
CA SER A 340 10.11 9.42 18.92
C SER A 340 9.89 10.00 20.33
N HIS A 341 8.82 10.78 20.48
CA HIS A 341 8.34 11.28 21.77
C HIS A 341 7.37 10.28 22.46
N GLY A 342 7.42 9.01 22.05
CA GLY A 342 6.66 7.92 22.67
C GLY A 342 5.70 7.20 21.72
N CYS A 343 5.13 7.87 20.72
CA CYS A 343 4.31 7.22 19.68
C CYS A 343 5.18 6.33 18.77
N VAL A 344 4.53 5.40 18.08
CA VAL A 344 5.15 4.53 17.09
C VAL A 344 4.97 5.15 15.71
N ARG A 345 6.08 5.54 15.07
CA ARG A 345 6.07 6.10 13.73
C ARG A 345 6.41 5.03 12.69
N LEU A 346 5.63 4.99 11.65
CA LEU A 346 5.85 4.20 10.44
C LEU A 346 5.99 5.15 9.25
N THR A 347 6.39 4.64 8.10
CA THR A 347 6.18 5.38 6.84
C THR A 347 4.68 5.58 6.61
N ASN A 348 4.29 6.55 5.79
CA ASN A 348 2.87 6.78 5.50
C ASN A 348 2.24 5.54 4.83
N TRP A 349 2.95 4.85 3.95
CA TRP A 349 2.45 3.64 3.27
C TRP A 349 2.35 2.43 4.21
N ASP A 350 3.33 2.20 5.09
CA ASP A 350 3.28 1.10 6.07
C ASP A 350 2.16 1.31 7.09
N ALA A 351 1.99 2.55 7.58
CA ALA A 351 0.90 2.91 8.47
C ALA A 351 -0.48 2.71 7.81
N THR A 352 -0.59 3.09 6.53
CA THR A 352 -1.80 2.88 5.72
C THR A 352 -2.09 1.40 5.55
N ALA A 353 -1.08 0.59 5.22
CA ALA A 353 -1.22 -0.84 5.08
C ALA A 353 -1.71 -1.50 6.38
N LEU A 354 -1.08 -1.20 7.51
CA LEU A 354 -1.50 -1.70 8.82
C LEU A 354 -2.93 -1.26 9.17
N ALA A 355 -3.27 0.01 8.91
CA ALA A 355 -4.56 0.59 9.22
C ALA A 355 -5.72 -0.07 8.45
N HIS A 356 -5.50 -0.50 7.21
CA HIS A 356 -6.49 -1.27 6.46
C HIS A 356 -6.77 -2.63 7.09
N GLY A 357 -5.73 -3.30 7.63
CA GLY A 357 -5.86 -4.64 8.19
C GLY A 357 -6.50 -4.71 9.57
N VAL A 358 -6.40 -3.66 10.37
CA VAL A 358 -6.85 -3.68 11.76
C VAL A 358 -8.30 -3.21 11.95
N LYS A 359 -8.86 -3.56 13.12
CA LYS A 359 -10.17 -3.08 13.61
C LYS A 359 -10.12 -2.81 15.11
N PRO A 360 -11.10 -2.08 15.68
CA PRO A 360 -11.22 -1.91 17.13
C PRO A 360 -11.22 -3.27 17.85
N GLY A 361 -10.52 -3.33 18.99
CA GLY A 361 -10.37 -4.53 19.81
C GLY A 361 -9.18 -5.41 19.48
N VAL A 362 -8.47 -5.16 18.34
CA VAL A 362 -7.23 -5.91 18.02
C VAL A 362 -6.18 -5.62 19.10
N PRO A 363 -5.61 -6.67 19.74
CA PRO A 363 -4.55 -6.52 20.73
C PRO A 363 -3.27 -5.95 20.11
N VAL A 364 -2.59 -5.11 20.89
CA VAL A 364 -1.30 -4.49 20.56
C VAL A 364 -0.36 -4.72 21.75
N ASP A 365 0.67 -5.49 21.54
CA ASP A 365 1.66 -5.83 22.56
C ASP A 365 2.96 -5.05 22.35
N PHE A 366 3.37 -4.30 23.35
CA PHE A 366 4.66 -3.62 23.37
C PHE A 366 5.68 -4.49 24.11
N THR A 367 6.63 -5.04 23.37
CA THR A 367 7.72 -5.88 23.87
C THR A 367 9.04 -5.11 23.95
N ALA A 368 9.99 -5.66 24.72
CA ALA A 368 11.33 -5.12 24.84
C ALA A 368 12.11 -5.19 23.51
#